data_0e9b0e224a51f2c54a4dd1cdee748eec
#
_entry.id   0e9b0e224a51f2c54a4dd1cdee748eec
#
_cell.length_a   1.000
_cell.length_b   1.000
_cell.length_c   1.000
_cell.angle_alpha   90.00
_cell.angle_beta   90.00
_cell.angle_gamma   90.00
#
_symmetry.space_group_name_H-M   'P 1'
#
loop_
_entity.id
_entity.type
_entity.pdbx_description
1 polymer ?
#
loop_
_entity_poly.entity_id
_entity_poly.type
_entity_poly.pdbx_seq_one_letter_code
_entity_poly.pdbx_strand_id
1 'polypeptide(L)'
;MSPRTAARTSGPDIEILVDPLVQEHRAATVSALELAGPALEKVAAWGRRLAEKLSTGGRLLVCGNGGSAAEAQHLSAEIVGRFRDDRPAFSALALHAETSSLTAIANDYGHVHMYARQVEAHANPGDVLLLLSTSGRSPNLLEAADRANRLGVRTWGLTGPAPNPLAQRCDEAAT
;
A
#
# COMPACT_ATOMS: atom_id res chain seq x y z
N MET A 1 -16.04 9.15 66.57
CA MET A 1 -16.48 8.72 65.24
C MET A 1 -15.24 8.44 64.40
N SER A 2 -14.88 7.17 64.27
CA SER A 2 -13.72 6.76 63.49
C SER A 2 -14.11 6.61 61.99
N PRO A 3 -13.26 7.01 61.04
CA PRO A 3 -13.55 6.80 59.65
C PRO A 3 -13.26 5.34 59.23
N ARG A 4 -14.26 4.68 58.68
CA ARG A 4 -14.12 3.34 58.10
C ARG A 4 -13.25 3.41 56.85
N THR A 5 -12.08 2.83 56.93
CA THR A 5 -11.22 2.53 55.79
C THR A 5 -11.93 1.48 54.91
N ALA A 6 -12.41 1.88 53.76
CA ALA A 6 -12.93 0.95 52.75
C ALA A 6 -11.77 0.14 52.17
N ALA A 7 -11.75 -1.16 52.45
CA ALA A 7 -10.86 -2.11 51.81
C ALA A 7 -11.20 -2.14 50.29
N ARG A 8 -10.22 -1.79 49.45
CA ARG A 8 -10.26 -2.06 48.02
C ARG A 8 -10.21 -3.57 47.85
N THR A 9 -11.32 -4.18 47.47
CA THR A 9 -11.31 -5.54 46.95
C THR A 9 -10.61 -5.52 45.60
N SER A 10 -9.39 -6.06 45.55
CA SER A 10 -8.73 -6.44 44.31
C SER A 10 -9.63 -7.45 43.59
N GLY A 11 -10.21 -7.06 42.46
CA GLY A 11 -10.87 -8.00 41.58
C GLY A 11 -9.88 -9.05 41.07
N PRO A 12 -10.35 -10.20 40.63
CA PRO A 12 -9.47 -11.23 40.11
C PRO A 12 -8.60 -10.64 38.99
N ASP A 13 -7.28 -10.82 39.09
CA ASP A 13 -6.36 -10.54 37.99
C ASP A 13 -6.82 -11.35 36.80
N ILE A 14 -7.37 -10.68 35.81
CA ILE A 14 -7.72 -11.30 34.52
C ILE A 14 -6.38 -11.53 33.83
N GLU A 15 -5.80 -12.70 34.08
CA GLU A 15 -4.68 -13.21 33.30
C GLU A 15 -5.21 -13.45 31.87
N ILE A 16 -4.97 -12.50 30.97
CA ILE A 16 -5.33 -12.65 29.56
C ILE A 16 -4.39 -13.74 29.01
N LEU A 17 -4.89 -14.95 28.99
CA LEU A 17 -4.26 -16.07 28.27
C LEU A 17 -4.29 -15.71 26.78
N VAL A 18 -3.25 -15.03 26.34
CA VAL A 18 -3.09 -14.73 24.91
C VAL A 18 -2.74 -16.03 24.20
N ASP A 19 -3.60 -16.43 23.26
CA ASP A 19 -3.41 -17.63 22.42
C ASP A 19 -1.97 -17.67 21.88
N PRO A 20 -1.26 -18.81 21.98
CA PRO A 20 0.08 -18.98 21.42
C PRO A 20 0.24 -18.50 19.98
N LEU A 21 -0.78 -18.67 19.13
CA LEU A 21 -0.80 -18.16 17.75
C LEU A 21 -0.72 -16.62 17.69
N VAL A 22 -1.37 -15.91 18.62
CA VAL A 22 -1.28 -14.45 18.71
C VAL A 22 0.12 -14.02 19.12
N GLN A 23 0.76 -14.73 20.05
CA GLN A 23 2.14 -14.44 20.47
C GLN A 23 3.12 -14.70 19.33
N GLU A 24 2.98 -15.81 18.61
CA GLU A 24 3.79 -16.13 17.44
C GLU A 24 3.65 -15.06 16.37
N HIS A 25 2.41 -14.66 16.03
CA HIS A 25 2.14 -13.60 15.05
C HIS A 25 2.75 -12.26 15.49
N ARG A 26 2.61 -11.91 16.75
CA ARG A 26 3.23 -10.69 17.31
C ARG A 26 4.75 -10.72 17.17
N ALA A 27 5.38 -11.83 17.55
CA ALA A 27 6.83 -11.99 17.44
C ALA A 27 7.31 -11.90 15.99
N ALA A 28 6.60 -12.55 15.08
CA ALA A 28 6.89 -12.49 13.65
C ALA A 28 6.76 -11.05 13.09
N THR A 29 5.73 -10.31 13.52
CA THR A 29 5.53 -8.90 13.13
C THR A 29 6.66 -8.00 13.63
N VAL A 30 7.07 -8.15 14.89
CA VAL A 30 8.20 -7.38 15.45
C VAL A 30 9.48 -7.68 14.68
N SER A 31 9.79 -8.96 14.46
CA SER A 31 10.98 -9.37 13.69
C SER A 31 10.95 -8.83 12.25
N ALA A 32 9.79 -8.85 11.59
CA ALA A 32 9.65 -8.27 10.25
C ALA A 32 9.93 -6.76 10.24
N LEU A 33 9.47 -6.02 11.25
CA LEU A 33 9.74 -4.58 11.38
C LEU A 33 11.23 -4.29 11.63
N GLU A 34 11.91 -5.11 12.44
CA GLU A 34 13.36 -4.98 12.67
C GLU A 34 14.18 -5.20 11.40
N LEU A 35 13.74 -6.13 10.53
CA LEU A 35 14.39 -6.43 9.26
C LEU A 35 14.03 -5.44 8.14
N ALA A 36 13.00 -4.62 8.30
CA ALA A 36 12.49 -3.72 7.27
C ALA A 36 13.38 -2.49 7.00
N GLY A 37 14.47 -2.28 7.73
CA GLY A 37 15.32 -1.08 7.63
C GLY A 37 15.65 -0.67 6.19
N PRO A 38 16.23 -1.53 5.35
CA PRO A 38 16.57 -1.18 3.97
C PRO A 38 15.34 -0.84 3.09
N ALA A 39 14.21 -1.52 3.30
CA ALA A 39 12.96 -1.24 2.60
C ALA A 39 12.40 0.13 3.03
N LEU A 40 12.44 0.46 4.32
CA LEU A 40 11.99 1.74 4.86
C LEU A 40 12.84 2.92 4.35
N GLU A 41 14.16 2.77 4.24
CA GLU A 41 15.03 3.78 3.64
C GLU A 41 14.66 4.05 2.18
N LYS A 42 14.40 3.00 1.41
CA LYS A 42 13.94 3.10 0.02
C LYS A 42 12.59 3.81 -0.08
N VAL A 43 11.61 3.42 0.74
CA VAL A 43 10.29 4.04 0.78
C VAL A 43 10.39 5.52 1.19
N ALA A 44 11.26 5.87 2.13
CA ALA A 44 11.52 7.26 2.49
C ALA A 44 12.11 8.07 1.31
N ALA A 45 13.00 7.47 0.52
CA ALA A 45 13.51 8.09 -0.70
C ALA A 45 12.41 8.26 -1.76
N TRP A 46 11.51 7.27 -1.90
CA TRP A 46 10.33 7.38 -2.78
C TRP A 46 9.42 8.52 -2.34
N GLY A 47 9.17 8.66 -1.03
CA GLY A 47 8.34 9.75 -0.50
C GLY A 47 8.86 11.14 -0.89
N ARG A 48 10.17 11.38 -0.82
CA ARG A 48 10.78 12.64 -1.27
C ARG A 48 10.57 12.89 -2.76
N ARG A 49 10.84 11.90 -3.61
CA ARG A 49 10.65 12.01 -5.06
C ARG A 49 9.18 12.15 -5.46
N LEU A 50 8.29 11.47 -4.74
CA LEU A 50 6.86 11.63 -4.95
C LEU A 50 6.40 13.04 -4.62
N ALA A 51 6.85 13.60 -3.49
CA ALA A 51 6.51 14.98 -3.10
C ALA A 51 6.94 15.99 -4.18
N GLU A 52 8.14 15.86 -4.75
CA GLU A 52 8.62 16.67 -5.87
C GLU A 52 7.70 16.54 -7.10
N LYS A 53 7.31 15.31 -7.44
CA LYS A 53 6.41 15.05 -8.58
C LYS A 53 5.03 15.65 -8.37
N LEU A 54 4.43 15.40 -7.23
CA LEU A 54 3.08 15.90 -6.92
C LEU A 54 3.03 17.44 -6.86
N SER A 55 4.07 18.09 -6.32
CA SER A 55 4.15 19.54 -6.27
C SER A 55 4.29 20.20 -7.64
N THR A 56 4.72 19.48 -8.66
CA THR A 56 4.83 19.96 -10.05
C THR A 56 3.66 19.51 -10.93
N GLY A 57 2.56 19.02 -10.33
CA GLY A 57 1.35 18.63 -11.06
C GLY A 57 1.32 17.18 -11.53
N GLY A 58 2.32 16.35 -11.15
CA GLY A 58 2.28 14.91 -11.39
C GLY A 58 1.24 14.19 -10.53
N ARG A 59 1.05 12.91 -10.78
CA ARG A 59 0.03 12.06 -10.17
C ARG A 59 0.62 10.77 -9.61
N LEU A 60 0.04 10.29 -8.52
CA LEU A 60 0.21 8.93 -8.03
C LEU A 60 -0.96 8.06 -8.50
N LEU A 61 -0.67 6.97 -9.21
CA LEU A 61 -1.61 5.88 -9.39
C LEU A 61 -1.19 4.74 -8.45
N VAL A 62 -2.16 4.09 -7.82
CA VAL A 62 -1.84 3.02 -6.88
C VAL A 62 -2.82 1.86 -7.04
N CYS A 63 -2.33 0.62 -6.99
CA CYS A 63 -3.16 -0.57 -7.09
C CYS A 63 -2.59 -1.75 -6.30
N GLY A 64 -3.48 -2.67 -5.99
CA GLY A 64 -3.23 -3.92 -5.30
C GLY A 64 -4.48 -4.79 -5.34
N ASN A 65 -4.41 -6.00 -4.82
CA ASN A 65 -5.55 -6.91 -4.72
C ASN A 65 -5.88 -7.19 -3.25
N GLY A 66 -7.15 -7.39 -2.92
CA GLY A 66 -7.59 -7.73 -1.56
C GLY A 66 -7.14 -6.69 -0.51
N GLY A 67 -6.42 -7.12 0.52
CA GLY A 67 -5.87 -6.23 1.55
C GLY A 67 -4.93 -5.16 0.98
N SER A 68 -4.12 -5.51 -0.02
CA SER A 68 -3.26 -4.55 -0.72
C SER A 68 -4.07 -3.49 -1.50
N ALA A 69 -5.28 -3.80 -1.94
CA ALA A 69 -6.18 -2.79 -2.53
C ALA A 69 -6.67 -1.81 -1.45
N ALA A 70 -7.03 -2.32 -0.26
CA ALA A 70 -7.43 -1.45 0.86
C ALA A 70 -6.31 -0.49 1.27
N GLU A 71 -5.06 -0.96 1.36
CA GLU A 71 -3.90 -0.12 1.63
C GLU A 71 -3.64 0.91 0.52
N ALA A 72 -3.79 0.50 -0.75
CA ALA A 72 -3.70 1.41 -1.89
C ALA A 72 -4.75 2.52 -1.82
N GLN A 73 -5.98 2.19 -1.45
CA GLN A 73 -7.07 3.17 -1.27
C GLN A 73 -6.78 4.11 -0.10
N HIS A 74 -6.31 3.58 1.02
CA HIS A 74 -5.93 4.40 2.17
C HIS A 74 -4.83 5.39 1.81
N LEU A 75 -3.76 4.93 1.17
CA LEU A 75 -2.68 5.79 0.71
C LEU A 75 -3.18 6.91 -0.24
N SER A 76 -4.06 6.59 -1.20
CA SER A 76 -4.60 7.61 -2.08
C SER A 76 -5.44 8.66 -1.34
N ALA A 77 -6.19 8.26 -0.32
CA ALA A 77 -6.96 9.15 0.52
C ALA A 77 -6.06 10.11 1.32
N GLU A 78 -4.94 9.60 1.85
CA GLU A 78 -3.95 10.44 2.56
C GLU A 78 -3.26 11.44 1.63
N ILE A 79 -3.01 11.08 0.37
CA ILE A 79 -2.42 11.99 -0.63
C ILE A 79 -3.41 13.07 -1.07
N VAL A 80 -4.67 12.72 -1.31
CA VAL A 80 -5.72 13.65 -1.72
C VAL A 80 -6.17 14.54 -0.55
N GLY A 81 -6.35 13.98 0.63
CA GLY A 81 -6.66 14.68 1.86
C GLY A 81 -5.40 15.21 2.55
N ARG A 82 -5.10 14.67 3.72
CA ARG A 82 -3.89 14.96 4.48
C ARG A 82 -3.56 13.81 5.42
N PHE A 83 -2.29 13.51 5.61
CA PHE A 83 -1.85 12.52 6.60
C PHE A 83 -1.81 13.11 8.01
N ARG A 84 -1.17 14.24 8.20
CA ARG A 84 -0.99 14.88 9.51
C ARG A 84 -1.29 16.38 9.48
N ASP A 85 -0.42 17.14 8.87
CA ASP A 85 -0.50 18.59 8.84
C ASP A 85 -1.29 19.07 7.61
N ASP A 86 -1.90 20.25 7.69
CA ASP A 86 -2.63 20.84 6.57
C ASP A 86 -1.69 21.17 5.40
N ARG A 87 -2.14 20.92 4.18
CA ARG A 87 -1.39 21.13 2.95
C ARG A 87 -2.30 21.17 1.74
N PRO A 88 -1.84 21.67 0.58
CA PRO A 88 -2.57 21.54 -0.67
C PRO A 88 -2.86 20.05 -1.02
N ALA A 89 -4.03 19.81 -1.63
CA ALA A 89 -4.39 18.51 -2.14
C ALA A 89 -3.49 18.09 -3.32
N PHE A 90 -3.11 16.82 -3.37
CA PHE A 90 -2.34 16.27 -4.49
C PHE A 90 -3.14 15.19 -5.22
N SER A 91 -2.83 15.00 -6.52
CA SER A 91 -3.53 14.01 -7.33
C SER A 91 -3.07 12.60 -7.02
N ALA A 92 -4.00 11.75 -6.56
CA ALA A 92 -3.78 10.31 -6.39
C ALA A 92 -5.04 9.53 -6.77
N LEU A 93 -4.87 8.36 -7.39
CA LEU A 93 -5.96 7.48 -7.81
C LEU A 93 -5.68 6.04 -7.37
N ALA A 94 -6.58 5.47 -6.57
CA ALA A 94 -6.62 4.04 -6.33
C ALA A 94 -7.40 3.37 -7.47
N LEU A 95 -6.70 2.61 -8.34
CA LEU A 95 -7.26 2.11 -9.60
C LEU A 95 -8.39 1.08 -9.44
N HIS A 96 -8.59 0.55 -8.23
CA HIS A 96 -9.71 -0.36 -7.93
C HIS A 96 -10.94 0.36 -7.36
N ALA A 97 -10.85 1.63 -7.02
CA ALA A 97 -11.90 2.33 -6.27
C ALA A 97 -13.12 2.70 -7.15
N GLU A 98 -12.92 2.88 -8.45
CA GLU A 98 -14.04 3.07 -9.38
C GLU A 98 -14.51 1.70 -9.87
N THR A 99 -15.57 1.18 -9.21
CA THR A 99 -16.06 -0.18 -9.40
C THR A 99 -16.68 -0.43 -10.77
N SER A 100 -17.28 0.59 -11.41
CA SER A 100 -17.89 0.46 -12.73
C SER A 100 -16.84 0.17 -13.78
N SER A 101 -15.78 0.97 -13.85
CA SER A 101 -14.66 0.74 -14.78
C SER A 101 -13.96 -0.58 -14.50
N LEU A 102 -13.72 -0.88 -13.21
CA LEU A 102 -13.05 -2.11 -12.81
C LEU A 102 -13.79 -3.35 -13.30
N THR A 103 -15.12 -3.42 -13.05
CA THR A 103 -15.95 -4.56 -13.41
C THR A 103 -16.19 -4.65 -14.92
N ALA A 104 -16.40 -3.52 -15.60
CA ALA A 104 -16.54 -3.50 -17.05
C ALA A 104 -15.26 -3.98 -17.75
N ILE A 105 -14.09 -3.48 -17.35
CA ILE A 105 -12.82 -3.91 -17.92
C ILE A 105 -12.58 -5.40 -17.64
N ALA A 106 -12.86 -5.87 -16.43
CA ALA A 106 -12.69 -7.28 -16.09
C ALA A 106 -13.60 -8.18 -16.92
N ASN A 107 -14.85 -7.75 -17.20
CA ASN A 107 -15.79 -8.48 -18.02
C ASN A 107 -15.41 -8.49 -19.51
N ASP A 108 -15.00 -7.33 -20.07
CA ASP A 108 -14.82 -7.15 -21.52
C ASP A 108 -13.41 -7.55 -21.99
N TYR A 109 -12.39 -7.35 -21.14
CA TYR A 109 -10.98 -7.55 -21.49
C TYR A 109 -10.29 -8.61 -20.61
N GLY A 110 -10.98 -9.09 -19.57
CA GLY A 110 -10.46 -10.04 -18.61
C GLY A 110 -9.75 -9.38 -17.43
N HIS A 111 -9.71 -10.10 -16.31
CA HIS A 111 -9.15 -9.65 -15.03
C HIS A 111 -7.69 -9.16 -15.14
N VAL A 112 -6.90 -9.73 -16.03
CA VAL A 112 -5.49 -9.34 -16.22
C VAL A 112 -5.33 -7.88 -16.62
N HIS A 113 -6.28 -7.34 -17.36
CA HIS A 113 -6.21 -5.99 -17.92
C HIS A 113 -6.87 -4.91 -17.06
N MET A 114 -7.48 -5.27 -15.92
CA MET A 114 -8.30 -4.37 -15.12
C MET A 114 -7.56 -3.12 -14.63
N TYR A 115 -6.27 -3.23 -14.32
CA TYR A 115 -5.44 -2.10 -13.93
C TYR A 115 -4.68 -1.49 -15.12
N ALA A 116 -4.19 -2.32 -16.03
CA ALA A 116 -3.43 -1.86 -17.18
C ALA A 116 -4.21 -0.87 -18.06
N ARG A 117 -5.51 -1.13 -18.29
CA ARG A 117 -6.36 -0.19 -19.05
C ARG A 117 -6.59 1.13 -18.32
N GLN A 118 -6.70 1.11 -17.00
CA GLN A 118 -6.83 2.34 -16.21
C GLN A 118 -5.51 3.12 -16.17
N VAL A 119 -4.36 2.43 -16.11
CA VAL A 119 -3.05 3.07 -16.30
C VAL A 119 -2.99 3.78 -17.64
N GLU A 120 -3.41 3.11 -18.72
CA GLU A 120 -3.45 3.70 -20.07
C GLU A 120 -4.36 4.93 -20.16
N ALA A 121 -5.49 4.91 -19.47
CA ALA A 121 -6.48 5.99 -19.49
C ALA A 121 -6.08 7.22 -18.66
N HIS A 122 -5.37 7.00 -17.55
CA HIS A 122 -5.17 8.03 -16.54
C HIS A 122 -3.73 8.51 -16.37
N ALA A 123 -2.74 7.70 -16.74
CA ALA A 123 -1.34 8.02 -16.51
C ALA A 123 -0.76 8.89 -17.63
N ASN A 124 0.12 9.80 -17.24
CA ASN A 124 0.93 10.61 -18.14
C ASN A 124 2.42 10.27 -17.96
N PRO A 125 3.27 10.50 -18.95
CA PRO A 125 4.70 10.34 -18.80
C PRO A 125 5.23 11.12 -17.58
N GLY A 126 6.00 10.45 -16.73
CA GLY A 126 6.53 11.03 -15.51
C GLY A 126 5.64 10.92 -14.26
N ASP A 127 4.40 10.44 -14.37
CA ASP A 127 3.60 10.02 -13.22
C ASP A 127 4.24 8.80 -12.53
N VAL A 128 3.73 8.45 -11.37
CA VAL A 128 4.17 7.28 -10.59
C VAL A 128 3.05 6.27 -10.47
N LEU A 129 3.35 5.01 -10.76
CA LEU A 129 2.49 3.87 -10.42
C LEU A 129 3.12 3.07 -9.28
N LEU A 130 2.43 3.01 -8.15
CA LEU A 130 2.80 2.17 -7.03
C LEU A 130 1.95 0.89 -7.03
N LEU A 131 2.62 -0.26 -7.03
CA LEU A 131 2.00 -1.58 -7.07
C LEU A 131 2.27 -2.33 -5.76
N LEU A 132 1.21 -2.72 -5.06
CA LEU A 132 1.28 -3.43 -3.79
C LEU A 132 0.92 -4.91 -3.98
N SER A 133 1.83 -5.81 -3.61
CA SER A 133 1.60 -7.25 -3.75
C SER A 133 2.47 -8.09 -2.82
N THR A 134 1.89 -8.77 -1.85
CA THR A 134 2.64 -9.66 -0.96
C THR A 134 3.34 -10.80 -1.71
N SER A 135 2.73 -11.35 -2.74
CA SER A 135 3.30 -12.44 -3.54
C SER A 135 4.20 -11.97 -4.70
N GLY A 136 4.03 -10.73 -5.17
CA GLY A 136 4.67 -10.21 -6.38
C GLY A 136 4.34 -10.98 -7.67
N ARG A 137 3.25 -11.78 -7.69
CA ARG A 137 2.93 -12.71 -8.78
C ARG A 137 1.57 -12.47 -9.44
N SER A 138 0.81 -11.48 -9.00
CA SER A 138 -0.54 -11.20 -9.49
C SER A 138 -0.53 -10.74 -10.94
N PRO A 139 -1.15 -11.48 -11.91
CA PRO A 139 -1.03 -11.18 -13.34
C PRO A 139 -1.51 -9.79 -13.73
N ASN A 140 -2.57 -9.27 -13.08
CA ASN A 140 -3.10 -7.94 -13.33
C ASN A 140 -2.14 -6.81 -12.91
N LEU A 141 -1.34 -7.02 -11.85
CA LEU A 141 -0.31 -6.07 -11.44
C LEU A 141 0.92 -6.13 -12.35
N LEU A 142 1.28 -7.33 -12.82
CA LEU A 142 2.37 -7.49 -13.77
C LEU A 142 2.05 -6.79 -15.10
N GLU A 143 0.83 -6.97 -15.64
CA GLU A 143 0.39 -6.27 -16.87
C GLU A 143 0.32 -4.75 -16.65
N ALA A 144 -0.11 -4.29 -15.48
CA ALA A 144 -0.12 -2.87 -15.15
C ALA A 144 1.30 -2.27 -15.13
N ALA A 145 2.27 -2.97 -14.55
CA ALA A 145 3.67 -2.56 -14.54
C ALA A 145 4.23 -2.48 -15.97
N ASP A 146 4.01 -3.52 -16.78
CA ASP A 146 4.46 -3.56 -18.17
C ASP A 146 3.82 -2.42 -19.01
N ARG A 147 2.53 -2.10 -18.76
CA ARG A 147 1.84 -0.99 -19.42
C ARG A 147 2.40 0.37 -19.01
N ALA A 148 2.62 0.57 -17.73
CA ALA A 148 3.18 1.80 -17.19
C ALA A 148 4.59 2.07 -17.76
N ASN A 149 5.44 1.06 -17.80
CA ASN A 149 6.79 1.16 -18.36
C ASN A 149 6.76 1.59 -19.83
N ARG A 150 5.84 1.02 -20.65
CA ARG A 150 5.67 1.43 -22.05
C ARG A 150 5.21 2.88 -22.22
N LEU A 151 4.53 3.44 -21.23
CA LEU A 151 4.02 4.82 -21.25
C LEU A 151 4.99 5.83 -20.60
N GLY A 152 6.16 5.39 -20.13
CA GLY A 152 7.12 6.26 -19.44
C GLY A 152 6.68 6.69 -18.04
N VAL A 153 5.80 5.90 -17.43
CA VAL A 153 5.33 6.06 -16.05
C VAL A 153 6.30 5.34 -15.13
N ARG A 154 6.75 6.02 -14.08
CA ARG A 154 7.67 5.42 -13.09
C ARG A 154 6.96 4.34 -12.29
N THR A 155 7.54 3.16 -12.21
CA THR A 155 6.96 2.02 -11.50
C THR A 155 7.69 1.71 -10.21
N TRP A 156 6.96 1.65 -9.09
CA TRP A 156 7.46 1.21 -7.79
C TRP A 156 6.67 0.00 -7.29
N GLY A 157 7.37 -1.06 -6.90
CA GLY A 157 6.78 -2.26 -6.33
C GLY A 157 7.02 -2.33 -4.81
N LEU A 158 5.95 -2.36 -4.02
CA LEU A 158 6.03 -2.74 -2.61
C LEU A 158 5.59 -4.20 -2.52
N THR A 159 6.56 -5.09 -2.30
CA THR A 159 6.31 -6.54 -2.44
C THR A 159 6.84 -7.33 -1.25
N GLY A 160 6.44 -8.59 -1.15
CA GLY A 160 7.14 -9.57 -0.31
C GLY A 160 8.56 -9.85 -0.83
N PRO A 161 9.26 -10.81 -0.22
CA PRO A 161 10.68 -11.05 -0.49
C PRO A 161 11.00 -11.25 -1.97
N ALA A 162 12.12 -10.64 -2.40
CA ALA A 162 12.70 -10.88 -3.72
C ALA A 162 13.52 -12.21 -3.72
N PRO A 163 13.68 -12.87 -4.89
CA PRO A 163 13.20 -12.44 -6.20
C PRO A 163 11.73 -12.77 -6.43
N ASN A 164 11.00 -11.84 -7.02
CA ASN A 164 9.63 -12.07 -7.48
C ASN A 164 9.36 -11.31 -8.79
N PRO A 165 8.37 -11.76 -9.60
CA PRO A 165 8.12 -11.20 -10.93
C PRO A 165 7.80 -9.70 -10.94
N LEU A 166 7.09 -9.17 -9.93
CA LEU A 166 6.74 -7.76 -9.87
C LEU A 166 7.96 -6.89 -9.56
N ALA A 167 8.79 -7.31 -8.59
CA ALA A 167 10.03 -6.61 -8.27
C ALA A 167 10.98 -6.51 -9.46
N GLN A 168 10.96 -7.51 -10.36
CA GLN A 168 11.79 -7.52 -11.58
C GLN A 168 11.23 -6.61 -12.70
N ARG A 169 9.93 -6.31 -12.69
CA ARG A 169 9.29 -5.46 -13.71
C ARG A 169 9.25 -3.98 -13.34
N CYS A 170 9.26 -3.69 -12.07
CA CYS A 170 9.27 -2.30 -11.60
C CYS A 170 10.65 -1.66 -11.77
N ASP A 171 10.68 -0.35 -12.00
CA ASP A 171 11.95 0.41 -11.99
C ASP A 171 12.66 0.26 -10.64
N GLU A 172 11.87 0.20 -9.57
CA GLU A 172 12.38 -0.01 -8.20
C GLU A 172 11.39 -0.87 -7.39
N ALA A 173 11.91 -1.68 -6.49
CA ALA A 173 11.10 -2.43 -5.54
C ALA A 173 11.65 -2.31 -4.11
N ALA A 174 10.74 -2.19 -3.15
CA ALA A 174 10.98 -2.39 -1.72
C ALA A 174 10.38 -3.76 -1.34
N THR A 175 11.21 -4.64 -0.76
CA THR A 175 10.90 -6.05 -0.51
C THR A 175 11.30 -6.45 0.90
#